data_8ce17153d261e059a0ea484863ec68f7
#
_entry.id   8ce17153d261e059a0ea484863ec68f7
#
_cell.length_a   1.000
_cell.length_b   1.000
_cell.length_c   1.000
_cell.angle_alpha   90.00
_cell.angle_beta   90.00
_cell.angle_gamma   90.00
#
_symmetry.space_group_name_H-M   'P 1'
#
loop_
_entity.id
_entity.type
_entity.pdbx_description
1 polymer ?
#
loop_
_entity_poly.entity_id
_entity_poly.type
_entity_poly.pdbx_seq_one_letter_code
_entity_poly.pdbx_strand_id
1 'polypeptide(L)'
;RSTGDVSLAPGSAVDASGGAAMLATGKTRSGRGGDILLEAGSGGATGALSQHAALSGYGVDGGGKLTLQAYQVRIVRADALNDPAPTGVSVLADSAFAQGFSQYDVIGTHGLEVAPGAQLQVRMPVQRYASGARAAQDKAQALQVWTPELYQEDPLKSVLTQRRGASVLLQTGTLLSSPNDVAGSPLVVADGARVEVDPGQRIALAGIGQITLNGVFNAWSGRITVSMVGDTQMEDLTAQGSGRSIWVGEHARLDVAARAATAVNRDGQTYGKVLDGGVITLGNAVDLAKGNVIAPNAFVVLRPGSVLDASGSAATPVSYTHLTLPTILL
;
A
#
# COMPACT_ATOMS: atom_id res chain seq x y z
N ARG A 1 20.63 -6.91 0.39
CA ARG A 1 20.76 -6.62 1.82
C ARG A 1 22.16 -6.16 2.14
N SER A 2 22.28 -5.17 3.03
CA SER A 2 23.56 -4.65 3.54
C SER A 2 23.45 -4.37 5.03
N THR A 3 24.50 -4.61 5.79
CA THR A 3 24.59 -4.15 7.18
C THR A 3 24.88 -2.64 7.29
N GLY A 4 25.36 -2.01 6.23
CA GLY A 4 25.52 -0.57 6.08
C GLY A 4 24.50 0.01 5.11
N ASP A 5 24.90 1.07 4.42
CA ASP A 5 24.08 1.77 3.45
C ASP A 5 23.85 0.94 2.17
N VAL A 6 22.73 1.22 1.51
CA VAL A 6 22.41 0.77 0.16
C VAL A 6 22.18 1.99 -0.72
N SER A 7 22.96 2.12 -1.78
CA SER A 7 22.82 3.24 -2.71
C SER A 7 22.59 2.74 -4.13
N LEU A 8 21.50 3.17 -4.71
CA LEU A 8 21.14 2.95 -6.11
C LEU A 8 21.22 4.28 -6.86
N ALA A 9 22.23 4.43 -7.71
CA ALA A 9 22.52 5.68 -8.40
C ALA A 9 21.44 6.06 -9.43
N PRO A 10 21.25 7.36 -9.73
CA PRO A 10 20.44 7.79 -10.85
C PRO A 10 20.87 7.14 -12.17
N GLY A 11 19.88 6.74 -12.98
CA GLY A 11 20.14 6.06 -14.26
C GLY A 11 20.37 4.55 -14.15
N SER A 12 20.51 4.00 -12.93
CA SER A 12 20.47 2.54 -12.73
C SER A 12 19.03 2.02 -12.75
N ALA A 13 18.86 0.72 -13.01
CA ALA A 13 17.56 0.08 -13.02
C ALA A 13 17.62 -1.32 -12.39
N VAL A 14 16.57 -1.67 -11.66
CA VAL A 14 16.32 -3.03 -11.17
C VAL A 14 14.98 -3.48 -11.71
N ASP A 15 15.00 -4.41 -12.66
CA ASP A 15 13.80 -4.90 -13.33
C ASP A 15 13.50 -6.35 -12.92
N ALA A 16 12.43 -6.52 -12.17
CA ALA A 16 11.83 -7.80 -11.81
C ALA A 16 10.52 -8.06 -12.57
N SER A 17 10.30 -7.38 -13.69
CA SER A 17 9.07 -7.51 -14.46
C SER A 17 8.89 -8.92 -15.03
N GLY A 18 7.67 -9.41 -15.00
CA GLY A 18 7.28 -10.70 -15.56
C GLY A 18 7.40 -10.76 -17.08
N GLY A 19 7.44 -11.94 -17.59
CA GLY A 19 7.36 -12.22 -19.02
C GLY A 19 5.94 -12.56 -19.45
N ALA A 20 5.72 -12.54 -20.76
CA ALA A 20 4.52 -13.07 -21.39
C ALA A 20 4.89 -13.78 -22.71
N ALA A 21 4.13 -14.81 -23.06
CA ALA A 21 4.29 -15.52 -24.33
C ALA A 21 2.96 -15.57 -25.06
N MET A 22 2.99 -15.28 -26.35
CA MET A 22 1.86 -15.50 -27.25
C MET A 22 2.06 -16.87 -27.90
N LEU A 23 1.11 -17.77 -27.68
CA LEU A 23 1.14 -19.12 -28.27
C LEU A 23 0.67 -19.06 -29.72
N ALA A 24 1.05 -20.07 -30.51
CA ALA A 24 0.60 -20.22 -31.91
C ALA A 24 -0.93 -20.24 -32.07
N THR A 25 -1.65 -20.58 -31.01
CA THR A 25 -3.12 -20.57 -30.94
C THR A 25 -3.72 -19.17 -30.68
N GLY A 26 -2.88 -18.12 -30.61
CA GLY A 26 -3.29 -16.77 -30.23
C GLY A 26 -3.59 -16.58 -28.72
N LYS A 27 -3.51 -17.66 -27.93
CA LYS A 27 -3.63 -17.55 -26.46
C LYS A 27 -2.35 -16.99 -25.87
N THR A 28 -2.49 -16.11 -24.87
CA THR A 28 -1.37 -15.58 -24.10
C THR A 28 -1.15 -16.42 -22.86
N ARG A 29 0.11 -16.73 -22.56
CA ARG A 29 0.59 -17.13 -21.22
C ARG A 29 1.35 -15.97 -20.64
N SER A 30 0.98 -15.55 -19.45
CA SER A 30 1.56 -14.40 -18.78
C SER A 30 2.06 -14.77 -17.40
N GLY A 31 3.11 -14.09 -16.97
CA GLY A 31 3.67 -14.18 -15.63
C GLY A 31 3.33 -12.95 -14.79
N ARG A 32 3.50 -13.10 -13.50
CA ARG A 32 3.52 -11.97 -12.55
C ARG A 32 4.93 -11.37 -12.50
N GLY A 33 5.04 -10.10 -12.10
CA GLY A 33 6.31 -9.51 -11.69
C GLY A 33 6.89 -10.23 -10.48
N GLY A 34 8.21 -10.20 -10.36
CA GLY A 34 8.96 -10.73 -9.22
C GLY A 34 9.07 -9.73 -8.08
N ASP A 35 9.68 -10.16 -6.98
CA ASP A 35 9.86 -9.37 -5.77
C ASP A 35 11.22 -8.66 -5.79
N ILE A 36 11.25 -7.44 -5.21
CA ILE A 36 12.48 -6.69 -4.93
C ILE A 36 12.55 -6.42 -3.43
N LEU A 37 13.69 -6.72 -2.81
CA LEU A 37 14.01 -6.36 -1.44
C LEU A 37 15.28 -5.50 -1.42
N LEU A 38 15.15 -4.27 -0.98
CA LEU A 38 16.26 -3.36 -0.66
C LEU A 38 16.28 -3.14 0.86
N GLU A 39 17.33 -3.61 1.50
CA GLU A 39 17.47 -3.58 2.95
C GLU A 39 18.85 -3.00 3.32
N ALA A 40 18.83 -1.81 3.89
CA ALA A 40 19.97 -1.14 4.50
C ALA A 40 19.90 -1.29 6.03
N GLY A 41 21.06 -1.43 6.69
CA GLY A 41 21.12 -1.66 8.14
C GLY A 41 20.60 -3.04 8.55
N SER A 42 20.85 -4.07 7.75
CA SER A 42 20.44 -5.44 8.06
C SER A 42 21.06 -5.91 9.39
N GLY A 43 20.29 -6.68 10.15
CA GLY A 43 20.75 -7.18 11.46
C GLY A 43 20.65 -6.17 12.61
N GLY A 44 19.85 -5.11 12.46
CA GLY A 44 19.67 -4.07 13.49
C GLY A 44 20.74 -2.95 13.46
N ALA A 45 21.59 -2.94 12.43
CA ALA A 45 22.57 -1.89 12.25
C ALA A 45 21.92 -0.60 11.70
N THR A 46 22.60 0.53 11.86
CA THR A 46 22.24 1.78 11.21
C THR A 46 22.64 1.72 9.74
N GLY A 47 21.70 1.99 8.83
CA GLY A 47 21.98 2.04 7.40
C GLY A 47 20.93 2.88 6.68
N ALA A 48 21.37 3.70 5.73
CA ALA A 48 20.52 4.53 4.91
C ALA A 48 20.31 3.89 3.53
N LEU A 49 19.10 4.05 2.99
CA LEU A 49 18.75 3.67 1.63
C LEU A 49 18.65 4.92 0.77
N SER A 50 19.56 5.07 -0.19
CA SER A 50 19.49 6.10 -1.23
C SER A 50 18.98 5.45 -2.51
N GLN A 51 17.69 5.69 -2.80
CA GLN A 51 17.01 5.03 -3.92
C GLN A 51 16.70 6.03 -5.03
N HIS A 52 17.54 6.06 -6.08
CA HIS A 52 17.38 6.88 -7.30
C HIS A 52 17.28 6.04 -8.57
N ALA A 53 17.30 4.71 -8.45
CA ALA A 53 17.15 3.80 -9.58
C ALA A 53 15.68 3.68 -10.04
N ALA A 54 15.48 3.32 -11.29
CA ALA A 54 14.19 2.83 -11.74
C ALA A 54 13.95 1.41 -11.18
N LEU A 55 12.87 1.21 -10.43
CA LEU A 55 12.45 -0.11 -9.96
C LEU A 55 11.24 -0.55 -10.79
N SER A 56 11.21 -1.79 -11.25
CA SER A 56 10.14 -2.31 -12.09
C SER A 56 9.72 -3.70 -11.62
N GLY A 57 8.42 -3.85 -11.34
CA GLY A 57 7.82 -5.12 -10.93
C GLY A 57 6.58 -5.46 -11.76
N TYR A 58 6.54 -5.00 -13.01
CA TYR A 58 5.36 -5.14 -13.87
C TYR A 58 5.12 -6.59 -14.29
N GLY A 59 3.86 -6.95 -14.48
CA GLY A 59 3.44 -8.19 -15.10
C GLY A 59 2.09 -8.04 -15.75
N VAL A 60 1.72 -8.94 -16.66
CA VAL A 60 0.38 -8.96 -17.27
C VAL A 60 -0.65 -9.42 -16.24
N ASP A 61 -0.29 -10.40 -15.40
CA ASP A 61 -1.16 -10.94 -14.34
C ASP A 61 -0.96 -10.26 -12.97
N GLY A 62 -0.29 -9.10 -12.95
CA GLY A 62 0.00 -8.31 -11.76
C GLY A 62 1.48 -8.36 -11.35
N GLY A 63 1.83 -7.57 -10.36
CA GLY A 63 3.18 -7.43 -9.85
C GLY A 63 3.52 -8.37 -8.70
N GLY A 64 4.81 -8.37 -8.34
CA GLY A 64 5.31 -8.95 -7.11
C GLY A 64 5.22 -7.99 -5.92
N LYS A 65 6.21 -8.04 -5.04
CA LYS A 65 6.32 -7.21 -3.85
C LYS A 65 7.58 -6.36 -3.89
N LEU A 66 7.47 -5.07 -3.54
CA LEU A 66 8.60 -4.19 -3.27
C LEU A 66 8.72 -4.00 -1.76
N THR A 67 9.89 -4.35 -1.20
CA THR A 67 10.22 -4.09 0.19
C THR A 67 11.40 -3.12 0.26
N LEU A 68 11.21 -1.98 0.91
CA LEU A 68 12.21 -0.97 1.17
C LEU A 68 12.40 -0.86 2.69
N GLN A 69 13.60 -1.20 3.19
CA GLN A 69 13.91 -1.16 4.62
C GLN A 69 15.17 -0.35 4.86
N ALA A 70 15.11 0.53 5.87
CA ALA A 70 16.25 1.30 6.34
C ALA A 70 16.09 1.64 7.83
N TYR A 71 17.11 2.26 8.42
CA TYR A 71 17.10 2.66 9.84
C TYR A 71 15.97 3.67 10.11
N GLN A 72 15.95 4.78 9.38
CA GLN A 72 14.86 5.75 9.40
C GLN A 72 14.40 6.05 7.98
N VAL A 73 13.09 6.18 7.77
CA VAL A 73 12.52 6.44 6.45
C VAL A 73 11.62 7.67 6.53
N ARG A 74 11.77 8.54 5.54
CA ARG A 74 10.90 9.69 5.33
C ARG A 74 10.36 9.67 3.91
N ILE A 75 9.04 9.67 3.75
CA ILE A 75 8.38 9.73 2.45
C ILE A 75 7.95 11.18 2.23
N VAL A 76 8.42 11.77 1.15
CA VAL A 76 8.20 13.18 0.81
C VAL A 76 7.54 13.32 -0.55
N ARG A 77 7.05 14.50 -0.86
CA ARG A 77 6.63 14.84 -2.22
C ARG A 77 7.80 14.68 -3.19
N ALA A 78 7.51 14.29 -4.41
CA ALA A 78 8.54 14.06 -5.42
C ALA A 78 9.41 15.30 -5.70
N ASP A 79 8.85 16.50 -5.59
CA ASP A 79 9.59 17.75 -5.76
C ASP A 79 10.51 18.12 -4.58
N ALA A 80 10.27 17.51 -3.40
CA ALA A 80 11.08 17.68 -2.19
C ALA A 80 12.11 16.55 -1.97
N LEU A 81 12.26 15.63 -2.93
CA LEU A 81 13.18 14.49 -2.80
C LEU A 81 14.65 14.91 -2.62
N ASN A 82 15.03 16.03 -3.19
CA ASN A 82 16.40 16.57 -3.13
C ASN A 82 16.61 17.59 -2.00
N ASP A 83 15.61 17.85 -1.18
CA ASP A 83 15.75 18.75 -0.03
C ASP A 83 16.71 18.12 1.00
N PRO A 84 17.46 18.95 1.73
CA PRO A 84 18.37 18.45 2.75
C PRO A 84 17.64 17.59 3.78
N ALA A 85 18.07 16.34 3.91
CA ALA A 85 17.55 15.42 4.91
C ALA A 85 18.54 15.28 6.08
N PRO A 86 18.06 14.97 7.30
CA PRO A 86 18.93 14.62 8.41
C PRO A 86 19.81 13.42 8.06
N THR A 87 21.03 13.40 8.58
CA THR A 87 21.97 12.28 8.38
C THR A 87 21.34 10.98 8.86
N GLY A 88 21.47 9.92 8.06
CA GLY A 88 20.95 8.58 8.37
C GLY A 88 19.45 8.38 8.05
N VAL A 89 18.77 9.41 7.56
CA VAL A 89 17.38 9.28 7.11
C VAL A 89 17.33 8.96 5.63
N SER A 90 16.65 7.88 5.29
CA SER A 90 16.37 7.49 3.90
C SER A 90 15.16 8.24 3.40
N VAL A 91 15.31 9.00 2.32
CA VAL A 91 14.22 9.77 1.71
C VAL A 91 13.67 9.06 0.50
N LEU A 92 12.36 8.88 0.46
CA LEU A 92 11.64 8.25 -0.65
C LEU A 92 10.63 9.25 -1.23
N ALA A 93 10.50 9.26 -2.55
CA ALA A 93 9.46 10.06 -3.18
C ALA A 93 8.09 9.37 -3.06
N ASP A 94 7.03 10.14 -2.89
CA ASP A 94 5.64 9.66 -2.90
C ASP A 94 5.23 9.05 -4.25
N SER A 95 5.92 9.39 -5.34
CA SER A 95 5.74 8.80 -6.67
C SER A 95 6.30 7.36 -6.82
N ALA A 96 7.04 6.84 -5.82
CA ALA A 96 7.64 5.51 -5.88
C ALA A 96 6.63 4.35 -5.76
N PHE A 97 5.34 4.64 -5.56
CA PHE A 97 4.31 3.65 -5.26
C PHE A 97 3.43 3.25 -6.47
N ALA A 98 3.94 3.42 -7.69
CA ALA A 98 3.25 3.07 -8.93
C ALA A 98 4.17 2.33 -9.93
N GLN A 99 5.00 1.40 -9.45
CA GLN A 99 6.05 0.74 -10.22
C GLN A 99 5.71 -0.72 -10.60
N GLY A 100 4.42 -1.04 -10.62
CA GLY A 100 3.92 -2.33 -11.06
C GLY A 100 3.86 -3.42 -9.99
N PHE A 101 4.25 -3.15 -8.75
CA PHE A 101 4.12 -4.12 -7.65
C PHE A 101 2.68 -4.19 -7.13
N SER A 102 2.28 -5.37 -6.67
CA SER A 102 0.98 -5.59 -6.03
C SER A 102 1.00 -5.32 -4.51
N GLN A 103 2.20 -5.24 -3.94
CA GLN A 103 2.42 -4.93 -2.52
C GLN A 103 3.67 -4.05 -2.38
N TYR A 104 3.54 -2.99 -1.60
CA TYR A 104 4.64 -2.11 -1.21
C TYR A 104 4.80 -2.17 0.30
N ASP A 105 5.97 -2.60 0.79
CA ASP A 105 6.33 -2.61 2.19
C ASP A 105 7.45 -1.59 2.42
N VAL A 106 7.21 -0.59 3.26
CA VAL A 106 8.22 0.37 3.70
C VAL A 106 8.44 0.22 5.19
N ILE A 107 9.67 -0.08 5.57
CA ILE A 107 10.03 -0.39 6.95
C ILE A 107 11.14 0.56 7.40
N GLY A 108 10.83 1.40 8.39
CA GLY A 108 11.82 2.18 9.12
C GLY A 108 12.08 1.50 10.46
N THR A 109 13.23 0.86 10.64
CA THR A 109 13.46 0.08 11.88
C THR A 109 13.41 0.95 13.13
N HIS A 110 13.76 2.25 13.01
CA HIS A 110 13.80 3.23 14.11
C HIS A 110 13.01 4.52 13.80
N GLY A 111 12.08 4.46 12.83
CA GLY A 111 11.17 5.56 12.55
C GLY A 111 10.72 5.62 11.10
N LEU A 112 9.45 5.98 10.92
CA LEU A 112 8.89 6.22 9.59
C LEU A 112 7.98 7.44 9.64
N GLU A 113 8.22 8.38 8.73
CA GLU A 113 7.39 9.55 8.54
C GLU A 113 6.86 9.62 7.10
N VAL A 114 5.57 9.84 6.95
CA VAL A 114 4.98 10.38 5.73
C VAL A 114 4.84 11.88 5.94
N ALA A 115 5.68 12.65 5.24
CA ALA A 115 5.83 14.08 5.45
C ALA A 115 4.56 14.88 5.05
N PRO A 116 4.39 16.11 5.57
CA PRO A 116 3.27 16.96 5.20
C PRO A 116 3.16 17.13 3.69
N GLY A 117 1.95 16.99 3.16
CA GLY A 117 1.65 17.18 1.75
C GLY A 117 2.06 16.05 0.81
N ALA A 118 2.75 14.99 1.29
CA ALA A 118 3.05 13.82 0.48
C ALA A 118 1.77 13.08 0.05
N GLN A 119 1.74 12.62 -1.21
CA GLN A 119 0.55 12.02 -1.85
C GLN A 119 0.87 10.60 -2.34
N LEU A 120 0.84 9.62 -1.45
CA LEU A 120 1.10 8.23 -1.80
C LEU A 120 -0.10 7.65 -2.56
N GLN A 121 -0.05 7.70 -3.87
CA GLN A 121 -1.01 7.02 -4.74
C GLN A 121 -0.49 5.64 -5.09
N VAL A 122 -0.91 4.63 -4.32
CA VAL A 122 -0.46 3.26 -4.49
C VAL A 122 -1.23 2.62 -5.63
N ARG A 123 -0.55 2.36 -6.74
CA ARG A 123 -1.14 1.83 -7.98
C ARG A 123 -0.34 0.63 -8.46
N MET A 124 -1.01 -0.22 -9.23
CA MET A 124 -0.38 -1.36 -9.90
C MET A 124 -0.56 -1.24 -11.42
N PRO A 125 0.26 -0.43 -12.12
CA PRO A 125 0.37 -0.52 -13.56
C PRO A 125 0.74 -1.94 -13.98
N VAL A 126 0.22 -2.40 -15.11
CA VAL A 126 0.43 -3.75 -15.63
C VAL A 126 1.02 -3.70 -17.03
N GLN A 127 1.52 -4.83 -17.50
CA GLN A 127 1.93 -4.98 -18.89
C GLN A 127 0.76 -5.47 -19.74
N ARG A 128 0.71 -5.00 -20.98
CA ARG A 128 -0.17 -5.53 -22.02
C ARG A 128 0.62 -5.70 -23.31
N TYR A 129 0.15 -6.56 -24.20
CA TYR A 129 0.70 -6.61 -25.55
C TYR A 129 0.43 -5.32 -26.30
N ALA A 130 1.44 -4.81 -26.98
CA ALA A 130 1.27 -3.71 -27.92
C ALA A 130 0.31 -4.11 -29.05
N SER A 131 -0.41 -3.15 -29.59
CA SER A 131 -1.26 -3.39 -30.76
C SER A 131 -0.38 -3.88 -31.93
N GLY A 132 -0.73 -5.05 -32.49
CA GLY A 132 0.07 -5.66 -33.58
C GLY A 132 1.30 -6.42 -33.13
N ALA A 133 1.51 -6.67 -31.84
CA ALA A 133 2.62 -7.50 -31.33
C ALA A 133 2.61 -8.89 -31.98
N ARG A 134 3.80 -9.37 -32.36
CA ARG A 134 4.01 -10.67 -33.02
C ARG A 134 4.76 -11.63 -32.09
N ALA A 135 4.58 -12.93 -32.30
CA ALA A 135 5.13 -13.98 -31.44
C ALA A 135 6.67 -13.98 -31.30
N ALA A 136 7.39 -13.39 -32.22
CA ALA A 136 8.86 -13.36 -32.23
C ALA A 136 9.46 -12.00 -31.89
N GLN A 137 8.64 -11.05 -31.39
CA GLN A 137 9.16 -9.73 -31.02
C GLN A 137 9.87 -9.74 -29.68
N ASP A 138 10.88 -8.87 -29.54
CA ASP A 138 11.53 -8.58 -28.28
C ASP A 138 10.50 -8.07 -27.23
N LYS A 139 10.70 -8.44 -25.97
CA LYS A 139 9.86 -8.03 -24.82
C LYS A 139 9.61 -6.51 -24.81
N ALA A 140 10.66 -5.73 -25.04
CA ALA A 140 10.59 -4.27 -25.03
C ALA A 140 9.68 -3.67 -26.12
N GLN A 141 9.51 -4.38 -27.24
CA GLN A 141 8.65 -3.97 -28.33
C GLN A 141 7.25 -4.58 -28.23
N ALA A 142 7.15 -5.77 -27.66
CA ALA A 142 5.89 -6.52 -27.58
C ALA A 142 5.02 -6.13 -26.39
N LEU A 143 5.62 -5.70 -25.28
CA LEU A 143 4.91 -5.38 -24.05
C LEU A 143 5.02 -3.87 -23.73
N GLN A 144 3.89 -3.30 -23.37
CA GLN A 144 3.76 -1.91 -22.95
C GLN A 144 3.21 -1.84 -21.54
N VAL A 145 3.80 -0.96 -20.72
CA VAL A 145 3.26 -0.62 -19.39
C VAL A 145 2.08 0.33 -19.58
N TRP A 146 0.99 0.07 -18.87
CA TRP A 146 -0.15 0.94 -18.83
C TRP A 146 -0.90 0.80 -17.51
N THR A 147 -1.65 1.82 -17.12
CA THR A 147 -2.57 1.76 -15.99
C THR A 147 -3.99 1.65 -16.56
N PRO A 148 -4.68 0.50 -16.38
CA PRO A 148 -6.07 0.38 -16.79
C PRO A 148 -6.94 1.42 -16.09
N GLU A 149 -8.04 1.80 -16.71
CA GLU A 149 -9.09 2.54 -16.01
C GLU A 149 -9.57 1.74 -14.78
N LEU A 150 -10.03 2.46 -13.75
CA LEU A 150 -10.45 1.81 -12.50
C LEU A 150 -11.55 0.79 -12.76
N TYR A 151 -12.47 1.13 -13.65
CA TYR A 151 -13.54 0.24 -14.11
C TYR A 151 -13.52 0.16 -15.64
N GLN A 152 -13.40 -1.06 -16.16
CA GLN A 152 -13.50 -1.34 -17.59
C GLN A 152 -14.90 -1.84 -17.88
N GLU A 153 -15.55 -1.22 -18.85
CA GLU A 153 -16.92 -1.53 -19.24
C GLU A 153 -16.93 -2.55 -20.39
N ASP A 154 -17.80 -3.56 -20.29
CA ASP A 154 -18.20 -4.41 -21.40
C ASP A 154 -19.72 -4.25 -21.60
N PRO A 155 -20.15 -3.26 -22.43
CA PRO A 155 -21.57 -2.99 -22.65
C PRO A 155 -22.32 -4.13 -23.37
N LEU A 156 -21.59 -5.04 -24.04
CA LEU A 156 -22.18 -6.22 -24.68
C LEU A 156 -22.61 -7.28 -23.69
N LYS A 157 -21.82 -7.44 -22.62
CA LYS A 157 -22.06 -8.44 -21.58
C LYS A 157 -22.67 -7.83 -20.32
N SER A 158 -22.85 -6.50 -20.28
CA SER A 158 -23.26 -5.76 -19.08
C SER A 158 -22.36 -6.08 -17.88
N VAL A 159 -21.04 -6.12 -18.10
CA VAL A 159 -20.04 -6.43 -17.07
C VAL A 159 -19.14 -5.23 -16.83
N LEU A 160 -18.94 -4.92 -15.58
CA LEU A 160 -18.00 -3.91 -15.11
C LEU A 160 -16.84 -4.60 -14.38
N THR A 161 -15.64 -4.52 -14.95
CA THR A 161 -14.45 -5.15 -14.39
C THR A 161 -13.59 -4.09 -13.71
N GLN A 162 -13.37 -4.24 -12.41
CA GLN A 162 -12.45 -3.39 -11.67
C GLN A 162 -11.00 -3.84 -11.92
N ARG A 163 -10.09 -2.87 -12.18
CA ARG A 163 -8.66 -3.16 -12.30
C ARG A 163 -8.10 -3.74 -10.99
N ARG A 164 -7.05 -4.50 -11.11
CA ARG A 164 -6.27 -4.96 -9.95
C ARG A 164 -5.50 -3.78 -9.37
N GLY A 165 -5.48 -3.68 -8.05
CA GLY A 165 -4.75 -2.64 -7.33
C GLY A 165 -3.55 -3.18 -6.57
N ALA A 166 -2.89 -2.29 -5.84
CA ALA A 166 -1.80 -2.61 -4.94
C ALA A 166 -2.13 -2.19 -3.51
N SER A 167 -1.56 -2.92 -2.55
CA SER A 167 -1.66 -2.64 -1.11
C SER A 167 -0.34 -2.06 -0.60
N VAL A 168 -0.39 -1.37 0.56
CA VAL A 168 0.78 -0.79 1.20
C VAL A 168 0.85 -1.17 2.67
N LEU A 169 2.09 -1.45 3.13
CA LEU A 169 2.46 -1.54 4.54
C LEU A 169 3.48 -0.45 4.86
N LEU A 170 3.19 0.36 5.85
CA LEU A 170 4.13 1.28 6.47
C LEU A 170 4.42 0.78 7.89
N GLN A 171 5.68 0.47 8.19
CA GLN A 171 6.02 -0.20 9.45
C GLN A 171 7.22 0.44 10.13
N THR A 172 7.17 0.50 11.47
CA THR A 172 8.37 0.74 12.29
C THR A 172 8.66 -0.47 13.15
N GLY A 173 9.97 -0.73 13.34
CA GLY A 173 10.43 -1.89 14.07
C GLY A 173 10.46 -3.18 13.26
N THR A 174 11.27 -4.10 13.76
CA THR A 174 11.44 -5.46 13.20
C THR A 174 11.54 -6.46 14.35
N LEU A 175 11.72 -7.75 14.05
CA LEU A 175 12.00 -8.81 15.04
C LEU A 175 13.28 -8.55 15.85
N LEU A 176 14.19 -7.72 15.34
CA LEU A 176 15.46 -7.40 15.98
C LEU A 176 15.40 -6.11 16.81
N SER A 177 14.26 -5.42 16.80
CA SER A 177 14.07 -4.21 17.62
C SER A 177 14.01 -4.58 19.09
N SER A 178 14.75 -3.83 19.90
CA SER A 178 14.75 -4.02 21.35
C SER A 178 13.62 -3.21 22.02
N PRO A 179 13.25 -3.55 23.26
CA PRO A 179 12.37 -2.73 24.08
C PRO A 179 12.79 -1.26 24.19
N ASN A 180 14.10 -0.99 24.18
CA ASN A 180 14.63 0.37 24.26
C ASN A 180 14.38 1.20 23.00
N ASP A 181 14.10 0.56 21.86
CA ASP A 181 13.86 1.22 20.59
C ASP A 181 12.43 1.79 20.48
N VAL A 182 11.52 1.38 21.36
CA VAL A 182 10.10 1.74 21.30
C VAL A 182 9.87 3.25 21.29
N ALA A 183 10.47 3.98 22.20
CA ALA A 183 10.30 5.43 22.30
C ALA A 183 10.92 6.19 21.13
N GLY A 184 11.97 5.64 20.52
CA GLY A 184 12.71 6.23 19.41
C GLY A 184 12.19 5.83 18.02
N SER A 185 11.12 5.05 17.93
CA SER A 185 10.66 4.46 16.66
C SER A 185 9.21 4.83 16.32
N PRO A 186 8.89 6.15 16.20
CA PRO A 186 7.53 6.57 15.88
C PRO A 186 7.18 6.27 14.43
N LEU A 187 5.89 5.98 14.19
CA LEU A 187 5.28 6.01 12.87
C LEU A 187 4.39 7.25 12.79
N VAL A 188 4.70 8.14 11.88
CA VAL A 188 3.98 9.40 11.74
C VAL A 188 3.44 9.56 10.32
N VAL A 189 2.14 9.78 10.18
CA VAL A 189 1.55 10.30 8.96
C VAL A 189 1.08 11.72 9.26
N ALA A 190 1.81 12.68 8.71
CA ALA A 190 1.65 14.09 9.04
C ALA A 190 0.34 14.69 8.50
N ASP A 191 -0.02 15.85 9.03
CA ASP A 191 -1.14 16.64 8.51
C ASP A 191 -0.91 17.02 7.04
N GLY A 192 -2.00 16.98 6.25
CA GLY A 192 -1.95 17.21 4.79
C GLY A 192 -1.37 16.06 3.97
N ALA A 193 -0.81 15.02 4.60
CA ALA A 193 -0.39 13.81 3.90
C ALA A 193 -1.60 12.95 3.50
N ARG A 194 -1.47 12.24 2.36
CA ARG A 194 -2.51 11.32 1.87
C ARG A 194 -1.91 9.98 1.50
N VAL A 195 -2.57 8.90 1.91
CA VAL A 195 -2.27 7.54 1.48
C VAL A 195 -3.53 6.96 0.82
N GLU A 196 -3.43 6.60 -0.44
CA GLU A 196 -4.57 6.12 -1.22
C GLU A 196 -4.21 4.85 -1.98
N VAL A 197 -5.09 3.85 -1.88
CA VAL A 197 -5.04 2.59 -2.63
C VAL A 197 -6.29 2.46 -3.51
N ASP A 198 -6.24 1.57 -4.50
CA ASP A 198 -7.43 1.25 -5.28
C ASP A 198 -8.50 0.56 -4.41
N PRO A 199 -9.81 0.68 -4.77
CA PRO A 199 -10.88 0.06 -4.00
C PRO A 199 -10.66 -1.45 -3.79
N GLY A 200 -10.97 -1.91 -2.57
CA GLY A 200 -10.77 -3.29 -2.16
C GLY A 200 -9.34 -3.63 -1.71
N GLN A 201 -8.39 -2.69 -1.79
CA GLN A 201 -7.00 -2.89 -1.36
C GLN A 201 -6.82 -2.54 0.13
N ARG A 202 -5.61 -2.78 0.64
CA ARG A 202 -5.28 -2.60 2.06
C ARG A 202 -4.23 -1.52 2.27
N ILE A 203 -4.48 -0.66 3.25
CA ILE A 203 -3.48 0.18 3.92
C ILE A 203 -3.22 -0.44 5.29
N ALA A 204 -1.99 -0.86 5.54
CA ALA A 204 -1.55 -1.38 6.83
C ALA A 204 -0.49 -0.44 7.42
N LEU A 205 -0.67 -0.10 8.69
CA LEU A 205 0.23 0.70 9.49
C LEU A 205 0.60 -0.13 10.72
N ALA A 206 1.89 -0.34 10.94
CA ALA A 206 2.36 -1.17 12.03
C ALA A 206 3.53 -0.51 12.76
N GLY A 207 3.48 -0.38 14.08
CA GLY A 207 4.52 0.31 14.83
C GLY A 207 4.86 -0.35 16.14
N ILE A 208 6.15 -0.30 16.52
CA ILE A 208 6.59 -0.71 17.86
C ILE A 208 6.43 0.43 18.87
N GLY A 209 6.57 1.68 18.44
CA GLY A 209 6.39 2.89 19.21
C GLY A 209 5.04 3.55 19.00
N GLN A 210 4.99 4.86 19.21
CA GLN A 210 3.79 5.63 18.96
C GLN A 210 3.45 5.68 17.46
N ILE A 211 2.17 5.48 17.14
CA ILE A 211 1.62 5.69 15.81
C ILE A 211 0.77 6.96 15.85
N THR A 212 1.15 7.96 15.05
CA THR A 212 0.43 9.24 14.95
C THR A 212 -0.13 9.41 13.55
N LEU A 213 -1.45 9.53 13.46
CA LEU A 213 -2.18 9.64 12.21
C LEU A 213 -2.89 11.00 12.16
N ASN A 214 -2.42 11.92 11.30
CA ASN A 214 -3.05 13.21 11.04
C ASN A 214 -3.45 13.37 9.58
N GLY A 215 -3.10 12.43 8.72
CA GLY A 215 -3.37 12.47 7.28
C GLY A 215 -4.68 11.82 6.87
N VAL A 216 -4.88 11.77 5.56
CA VAL A 216 -6.05 11.16 4.91
C VAL A 216 -5.68 9.78 4.35
N PHE A 217 -6.47 8.77 4.67
CA PHE A 217 -6.28 7.38 4.25
C PHE A 217 -7.51 6.92 3.47
N ASN A 218 -7.35 6.60 2.19
CA ASN A 218 -8.43 6.14 1.33
C ASN A 218 -8.18 4.69 0.89
N ALA A 219 -8.98 3.78 1.39
CA ALA A 219 -9.02 2.37 0.98
C ALA A 219 -10.48 1.93 0.81
N TRP A 220 -11.19 2.58 -0.10
CA TRP A 220 -12.62 2.39 -0.32
C TRP A 220 -12.97 0.92 -0.52
N SER A 221 -14.01 0.43 0.16
CA SER A 221 -14.44 -0.97 0.14
C SER A 221 -13.31 -1.96 0.47
N GLY A 222 -12.21 -1.48 1.03
CA GLY A 222 -11.01 -2.24 1.35
C GLY A 222 -10.76 -2.32 2.84
N ARG A 223 -9.51 -2.17 3.26
CA ARG A 223 -9.16 -2.32 4.67
C ARG A 223 -8.08 -1.31 5.10
N ILE A 224 -8.30 -0.66 6.23
CA ILE A 224 -7.28 0.09 6.96
C ILE A 224 -7.03 -0.64 8.27
N THR A 225 -5.77 -1.06 8.50
CA THR A 225 -5.37 -1.74 9.74
C THR A 225 -4.24 -0.95 10.38
N VAL A 226 -4.42 -0.54 11.62
CA VAL A 226 -3.39 0.11 12.44
C VAL A 226 -3.09 -0.81 13.60
N SER A 227 -1.88 -1.36 13.64
CA SER A 227 -1.50 -2.40 14.57
C SER A 227 -0.23 -2.02 15.32
N MET A 228 -0.10 -2.50 16.56
CA MET A 228 1.19 -2.51 17.22
C MET A 228 2.00 -3.71 16.75
N VAL A 229 3.28 -3.49 16.51
CA VAL A 229 4.25 -4.58 16.32
C VAL A 229 4.72 -5.03 17.70
N GLY A 230 4.76 -6.33 17.93
CA GLY A 230 5.23 -6.88 19.20
C GLY A 230 5.78 -8.28 19.02
N ASP A 231 6.53 -8.70 19.99
CA ASP A 231 6.78 -10.11 20.27
C ASP A 231 6.44 -10.37 21.74
N THR A 232 6.44 -11.61 22.18
CA THR A 232 6.14 -12.00 23.57
C THR A 232 7.15 -11.42 24.58
N GLN A 233 8.34 -11.02 24.14
CA GLN A 233 9.35 -10.36 25.00
C GLN A 233 9.08 -8.87 25.19
N MET A 234 8.21 -8.27 24.37
CA MET A 234 7.80 -6.86 24.47
C MET A 234 6.58 -6.66 25.40
N GLU A 235 5.98 -7.72 25.92
CA GLU A 235 4.84 -7.63 26.85
C GLU A 235 5.20 -6.91 28.18
N ASP A 236 6.44 -6.99 28.61
CA ASP A 236 6.93 -6.33 29.84
C ASP A 236 7.17 -4.81 29.68
N LEU A 237 6.96 -4.25 28.50
CA LEU A 237 7.11 -2.79 28.27
C LEU A 237 6.08 -1.92 28.98
N THR A 238 5.05 -2.52 29.57
CA THR A 238 4.08 -1.81 30.44
C THR A 238 4.73 -1.11 31.60
N ALA A 239 5.84 -1.63 32.13
CA ALA A 239 6.53 -1.08 33.28
C ALA A 239 7.36 0.19 32.96
N GLN A 240 7.60 0.50 31.69
CA GLN A 240 8.53 1.56 31.26
C GLN A 240 7.86 2.85 30.79
N GLY A 241 6.57 3.05 31.06
CA GLY A 241 5.88 4.25 30.60
C GLY A 241 5.65 4.20 29.09
N SER A 242 4.41 4.12 28.69
CA SER A 242 4.03 3.69 27.37
C SER A 242 4.27 4.75 26.29
N GLY A 243 5.36 4.69 25.58
CA GLY A 243 5.44 5.28 24.24
C GLY A 243 4.59 4.50 23.21
N ARG A 244 3.69 3.59 23.65
CA ARG A 244 2.89 2.72 22.79
C ARG A 244 1.44 3.19 22.74
N SER A 245 1.15 4.04 21.77
CA SER A 245 -0.21 4.50 21.52
C SER A 245 -0.50 4.65 20.03
N ILE A 246 -1.77 4.46 19.68
CA ILE A 246 -2.31 4.84 18.38
C ILE A 246 -3.07 6.14 18.58
N TRP A 247 -2.53 7.22 18.04
CA TRP A 247 -3.08 8.56 18.14
C TRP A 247 -3.69 8.96 16.80
N VAL A 248 -5.01 9.00 16.73
CA VAL A 248 -5.75 9.48 15.56
C VAL A 248 -6.07 10.95 15.81
N GLY A 249 -5.36 11.83 15.12
CA GLY A 249 -5.43 13.29 15.31
C GLY A 249 -6.69 13.91 14.74
N GLU A 250 -6.88 15.19 15.02
CA GLU A 250 -8.10 15.94 14.68
C GLU A 250 -8.35 16.09 13.17
N HIS A 251 -7.30 16.07 12.35
CA HIS A 251 -7.41 16.15 10.89
C HIS A 251 -7.39 14.76 10.21
N ALA A 252 -7.25 13.70 10.97
CA ALA A 252 -7.17 12.34 10.44
C ALA A 252 -8.51 11.92 9.84
N ARG A 253 -8.45 11.37 8.61
CA ARG A 253 -9.61 10.75 7.96
C ARG A 253 -9.23 9.35 7.47
N LEU A 254 -9.91 8.33 7.99
CA LEU A 254 -9.78 6.94 7.58
C LEU A 254 -11.06 6.56 6.82
N ASP A 255 -10.96 6.41 5.50
CA ASP A 255 -12.11 6.21 4.62
C ASP A 255 -12.02 4.84 3.94
N VAL A 256 -12.89 3.94 4.34
CA VAL A 256 -13.14 2.64 3.70
C VAL A 256 -14.59 2.51 3.23
N ALA A 257 -15.29 3.63 3.10
CA ALA A 257 -16.68 3.64 2.67
C ALA A 257 -16.86 2.89 1.33
N ALA A 258 -18.03 2.32 1.18
CA ALA A 258 -18.41 1.63 -0.04
C ALA A 258 -18.39 2.57 -1.25
N ARG A 259 -18.12 2.01 -2.41
CA ARG A 259 -18.24 2.70 -3.71
C ARG A 259 -19.18 1.93 -4.62
N ALA A 260 -20.02 2.68 -5.32
CA ALA A 260 -20.81 2.16 -6.42
C ALA A 260 -20.20 2.66 -7.74
N ALA A 261 -20.16 1.79 -8.73
CA ALA A 261 -19.79 2.13 -10.09
C ALA A 261 -20.87 1.60 -11.02
N THR A 262 -21.36 2.44 -11.92
CA THR A 262 -22.43 2.10 -12.87
C THR A 262 -22.03 2.49 -14.27
N ALA A 263 -22.53 1.74 -15.25
CA ALA A 263 -22.36 1.98 -16.68
C ALA A 263 -23.68 1.68 -17.41
N VAL A 264 -23.77 1.97 -18.69
CA VAL A 264 -24.96 1.76 -19.51
C VAL A 264 -24.65 0.77 -20.63
N ASN A 265 -25.48 -0.27 -20.80
CA ASN A 265 -25.34 -1.23 -21.87
C ASN A 265 -25.90 -0.71 -23.20
N ARG A 266 -25.81 -1.50 -24.27
CA ARG A 266 -26.27 -1.12 -25.61
C ARG A 266 -27.78 -0.90 -25.67
N ASP A 267 -28.54 -1.50 -24.78
CA ASP A 267 -30.00 -1.39 -24.72
C ASP A 267 -30.46 -0.22 -23.85
N GLY A 268 -29.52 0.64 -23.42
CA GLY A 268 -29.78 1.78 -22.54
C GLY A 268 -30.05 1.42 -21.09
N GLN A 269 -29.79 0.17 -20.67
CA GLN A 269 -30.00 -0.30 -19.31
C GLN A 269 -28.75 -0.03 -18.45
N THR A 270 -28.95 0.49 -17.26
CA THR A 270 -27.87 0.69 -16.27
C THR A 270 -27.48 -0.65 -15.64
N TYR A 271 -26.21 -0.95 -15.66
CA TYR A 271 -25.60 -2.06 -14.93
C TYR A 271 -24.44 -1.54 -14.08
N GLY A 272 -23.96 -2.34 -13.14
CA GLY A 272 -22.85 -1.89 -12.33
C GLY A 272 -22.51 -2.81 -11.17
N LYS A 273 -21.72 -2.27 -10.26
CA LYS A 273 -21.25 -2.94 -9.06
C LYS A 273 -21.40 -2.03 -7.87
N VAL A 274 -22.07 -2.52 -6.84
CA VAL A 274 -22.07 -1.91 -5.51
C VAL A 274 -21.16 -2.75 -4.64
N LEU A 275 -20.17 -2.11 -4.04
CA LEU A 275 -19.25 -2.76 -3.11
C LEU A 275 -19.70 -2.46 -1.68
N ASP A 276 -19.47 -3.41 -0.77
CA ASP A 276 -19.71 -3.22 0.65
C ASP A 276 -18.74 -2.19 1.24
N GLY A 277 -19.10 -1.59 2.38
CA GLY A 277 -18.19 -0.83 3.21
C GLY A 277 -17.03 -1.72 3.66
N GLY A 278 -15.84 -1.14 3.73
CA GLY A 278 -14.65 -1.86 4.13
C GLY A 278 -14.51 -2.01 5.65
N VAL A 279 -13.30 -2.31 6.12
CA VAL A 279 -13.02 -2.55 7.54
C VAL A 279 -11.91 -1.63 8.02
N ILE A 280 -12.14 -0.93 9.12
CA ILE A 280 -11.12 -0.20 9.89
C ILE A 280 -10.84 -1.00 11.16
N THR A 281 -9.58 -1.32 11.40
CA THR A 281 -9.13 -2.00 12.62
C THR A 281 -8.06 -1.16 13.29
N LEU A 282 -8.27 -0.79 14.55
CA LEU A 282 -7.30 -0.05 15.36
C LEU A 282 -6.96 -0.87 16.61
N GLY A 283 -5.68 -0.97 16.93
CA GLY A 283 -5.23 -1.51 18.21
C GLY A 283 -4.87 -2.99 18.24
N ASN A 284 -4.99 -3.72 17.13
CA ASN A 284 -4.46 -5.09 17.08
C ASN A 284 -2.94 -5.06 17.22
N ALA A 285 -2.38 -6.05 17.92
CA ALA A 285 -0.94 -6.32 17.87
C ALA A 285 -0.68 -7.56 17.01
N VAL A 286 0.41 -7.53 16.28
CA VAL A 286 0.90 -8.67 15.50
C VAL A 286 2.24 -9.11 16.07
N ASP A 287 2.32 -10.35 16.53
CA ASP A 287 3.57 -11.00 16.85
C ASP A 287 4.32 -11.28 15.55
N LEU A 288 5.40 -10.55 15.29
CA LEU A 288 6.18 -10.71 14.06
C LEU A 288 6.85 -12.08 13.95
N ALA A 289 7.16 -12.73 15.08
CA ALA A 289 7.80 -14.04 15.08
C ALA A 289 6.82 -15.14 14.69
N LYS A 290 5.58 -15.05 15.16
CA LYS A 290 4.56 -16.10 15.00
C LYS A 290 3.48 -15.73 13.99
N GLY A 291 3.39 -14.45 13.58
CA GLY A 291 2.33 -13.94 12.72
C GLY A 291 0.93 -13.95 13.37
N ASN A 292 0.86 -14.19 14.67
CA ASN A 292 -0.39 -14.26 15.41
C ASN A 292 -0.83 -12.87 15.88
N VAL A 293 -2.14 -12.68 16.01
CA VAL A 293 -2.69 -11.50 16.68
C VAL A 293 -2.59 -11.72 18.18
N ILE A 294 -1.96 -10.78 18.87
CA ILE A 294 -1.86 -10.75 20.33
C ILE A 294 -2.62 -9.53 20.87
N ALA A 295 -3.00 -9.56 22.14
CA ALA A 295 -3.63 -8.42 22.79
C ALA A 295 -2.61 -7.27 22.87
N PRO A 296 -2.90 -6.08 22.31
CA PRO A 296 -1.96 -4.98 22.35
C PRO A 296 -1.95 -4.35 23.74
N ASN A 297 -0.76 -4.08 24.25
CA ASN A 297 -0.59 -3.22 25.40
C ASN A 297 -0.34 -1.78 24.91
N ALA A 298 -1.38 -1.17 24.34
CA ALA A 298 -1.32 0.16 23.76
C ALA A 298 -2.66 0.89 23.93
N PHE A 299 -2.58 2.20 24.09
CA PHE A 299 -3.76 3.05 24.10
C PHE A 299 -4.17 3.42 22.67
N VAL A 300 -5.48 3.46 22.41
CA VAL A 300 -6.05 4.02 21.19
C VAL A 300 -6.77 5.31 21.55
N VAL A 301 -6.31 6.42 20.97
CA VAL A 301 -6.86 7.75 21.23
C VAL A 301 -7.37 8.34 19.93
N LEU A 302 -8.69 8.65 19.90
CA LEU A 302 -9.30 9.39 18.80
C LEU A 302 -9.55 10.82 19.27
N ARG A 303 -8.99 11.79 18.57
CA ARG A 303 -9.17 13.20 18.87
C ARG A 303 -10.50 13.72 18.28
N PRO A 304 -11.13 14.72 18.91
CA PRO A 304 -12.26 15.42 18.29
C PRO A 304 -11.88 15.96 16.91
N GLY A 305 -12.73 15.74 15.91
CA GLY A 305 -12.47 16.11 14.51
C GLY A 305 -11.99 14.95 13.63
N SER A 306 -11.44 13.89 14.22
CA SER A 306 -11.08 12.68 13.44
C SER A 306 -12.34 12.01 12.85
N VAL A 307 -12.20 11.47 11.64
CA VAL A 307 -13.27 10.80 10.90
C VAL A 307 -12.87 9.38 10.53
N LEU A 308 -13.70 8.41 10.92
CA LEU A 308 -13.59 7.01 10.50
C LEU A 308 -14.87 6.66 9.75
N ASP A 309 -14.77 6.37 8.46
CA ASP A 309 -15.90 6.14 7.57
C ASP A 309 -15.84 4.74 6.95
N ALA A 310 -16.77 3.88 7.31
CA ALA A 310 -16.98 2.54 6.76
C ALA A 310 -18.41 2.37 6.24
N SER A 311 -19.06 3.47 5.88
CA SER A 311 -20.45 3.50 5.44
C SER A 311 -20.68 2.70 4.15
N GLY A 312 -21.92 2.23 3.96
CA GLY A 312 -22.39 1.64 2.73
C GLY A 312 -22.55 2.68 1.62
N SER A 313 -22.69 2.22 0.38
CA SER A 313 -23.09 3.06 -0.75
C SER A 313 -24.44 2.62 -1.31
N ALA A 314 -25.10 3.52 -2.02
CA ALA A 314 -26.30 3.23 -2.76
C ALA A 314 -26.08 3.55 -4.26
N ALA A 315 -26.63 2.71 -5.13
CA ALA A 315 -26.79 3.03 -6.54
C ALA A 315 -28.25 2.77 -6.90
N THR A 316 -28.85 3.67 -7.67
CA THR A 316 -30.18 3.48 -8.19
C THR A 316 -30.06 3.05 -9.65
N PRO A 317 -30.15 1.76 -9.97
CA PRO A 317 -30.21 1.31 -11.35
C PRO A 317 -31.56 1.69 -11.95
N VAL A 318 -31.54 2.24 -13.14
CA VAL A 318 -32.76 2.66 -13.87
C VAL A 318 -33.48 1.47 -14.51
N SER A 319 -33.00 0.25 -14.33
CA SER A 319 -33.58 -0.98 -14.90
C SER A 319 -33.50 -2.16 -13.93
N TYR A 320 -34.57 -2.98 -13.97
CA TYR A 320 -34.75 -4.18 -13.15
C TYR A 320 -33.74 -5.29 -13.50
N THR A 321 -32.54 -5.22 -12.99
CA THR A 321 -31.64 -6.36 -12.92
C THR A 321 -31.34 -6.65 -11.46
N HIS A 322 -31.44 -7.92 -11.07
CA HIS A 322 -31.28 -8.40 -9.71
C HIS A 322 -29.99 -7.86 -9.06
N LEU A 323 -30.14 -6.85 -8.22
CA LEU A 323 -29.13 -6.53 -7.21
C LEU A 323 -29.39 -7.48 -6.04
N THR A 324 -28.47 -8.38 -5.78
CA THR A 324 -28.44 -9.05 -4.48
C THR A 324 -27.97 -8.01 -3.48
N LEU A 325 -28.89 -7.52 -2.69
CA LEU A 325 -28.56 -6.68 -1.52
C LEU A 325 -27.79 -7.56 -0.54
N PRO A 326 -26.71 -7.04 0.07
CA PRO A 326 -26.05 -7.76 1.15
C PRO A 326 -27.06 -7.94 2.29
N THR A 327 -27.20 -9.18 2.75
CA THR A 327 -28.01 -9.51 3.92
C THR A 327 -27.28 -8.96 5.14
N ILE A 328 -27.85 -7.94 5.77
CA ILE A 328 -27.40 -7.52 7.10
C ILE A 328 -27.91 -8.60 8.06
N LEU A 329 -27.04 -9.43 8.59
CA LEU A 329 -27.30 -10.22 9.79
C LEU A 329 -27.11 -9.30 11.00
N LEU A 330 -28.21 -8.99 11.65
CA LEU A 330 -28.24 -8.37 12.97
C LEU A 330 -27.83 -9.37 14.04
#